data_8d71a90f17724021b364846dc54b43cf
#
_entry.id   8d71a90f17724021b364846dc54b43cf
#
_cell.length_a   1.000
_cell.length_b   1.000
_cell.length_c   1.000
_cell.angle_alpha   90.00
_cell.angle_beta   90.00
_cell.angle_gamma   90.00
#
_symmetry.space_group_name_H-M   'P 1'
#
loop_
_entity.id
_entity.type
_entity.pdbx_description
1 polymer ?
#
loop_
_entity_poly.entity_id
_entity_poly.type
_entity_poly.pdbx_seq_one_letter_code
_entity_poly.pdbx_strand_id
1 'polypeptide(L)'
;MKLYNEDCLPAMLKMEDNYFDLAIVDPPYRDSNQPTKDMRASGSMKTLEGRPSQEYFNELIRVSKNQIIWGANNFQLPQFKGFFVWDKGIPFDFTMSMAEIASISEGIGTISKIWKFRIAGAEDRIHPTQKPVKLYEKLLMTYAKEGNKILDTHLGSGSIAIACDKMGFDLTGYELDKDYYDGAVKRLSNHQKQERLFTGEIK
;
A
#
# COMPACT_ATOMS: atom_id res chain seq x y z
N MET A 1 13.45 -4.55 -7.59
CA MET A 1 12.27 -4.89 -6.73
C MET A 1 12.57 -6.15 -5.93
N LYS A 2 12.23 -6.17 -4.62
CA LYS A 2 12.39 -7.31 -3.71
C LYS A 2 11.10 -7.50 -2.92
N LEU A 3 10.52 -8.70 -2.95
CA LEU A 3 9.30 -9.03 -2.21
C LEU A 3 9.60 -10.20 -1.26
N TYR A 4 9.13 -10.11 -0.02
CA TYR A 4 9.41 -11.06 1.04
C TYR A 4 8.12 -11.55 1.70
N ASN A 5 8.03 -12.88 1.91
CA ASN A 5 6.93 -13.46 2.69
C ASN A 5 7.42 -13.67 4.13
N GLU A 6 7.45 -12.60 4.90
CA GLU A 6 7.90 -12.60 6.30
C GLU A 6 7.34 -11.39 7.07
N ASP A 7 7.47 -11.41 8.38
CA ASP A 7 7.19 -10.24 9.22
C ASP A 7 8.20 -9.12 8.92
N CYS A 8 7.69 -7.93 8.66
CA CYS A 8 8.51 -6.76 8.34
C CYS A 8 9.31 -6.22 9.54
N LEU A 9 8.81 -6.36 10.77
CA LEU A 9 9.43 -5.75 11.95
C LEU A 9 10.83 -6.31 12.24
N PRO A 10 11.06 -7.65 12.29
CA PRO A 10 12.39 -8.21 12.46
C PRO A 10 13.38 -7.84 11.34
N ALA A 11 12.86 -7.59 10.13
CA ALA A 11 13.67 -7.12 9.01
C ALA A 11 14.05 -5.65 9.20
N MET A 12 13.09 -4.77 9.53
CA MET A 12 13.34 -3.35 9.78
C MET A 12 14.35 -3.11 10.90
N LEU A 13 14.29 -3.88 11.99
CA LEU A 13 15.25 -3.80 13.11
C LEU A 13 16.72 -3.98 12.70
N LYS A 14 16.97 -4.63 11.56
CA LYS A 14 18.34 -4.88 11.03
C LYS A 14 18.76 -3.87 9.97
N MET A 15 17.87 -2.97 9.55
CA MET A 15 18.14 -1.99 8.52
C MET A 15 18.78 -0.73 9.10
N GLU A 16 19.54 -0.04 8.26
CA GLU A 16 20.11 1.26 8.58
C GLU A 16 19.02 2.35 8.64
N ASP A 17 19.28 3.42 9.39
CA ASP A 17 18.44 4.59 9.44
C ASP A 17 18.33 5.22 8.04
N ASN A 18 17.11 5.67 7.68
CA ASN A 18 16.85 6.36 6.41
C ASN A 18 17.26 5.57 5.15
N TYR A 19 17.26 4.24 5.22
CA TYR A 19 17.61 3.37 4.08
C TYR A 19 16.65 3.56 2.89
N PHE A 20 15.36 3.76 3.16
CA PHE A 20 14.35 4.06 2.14
C PHE A 20 14.11 5.55 2.01
N ASP A 21 13.83 6.00 0.79
CA ASP A 21 13.48 7.40 0.54
C ASP A 21 12.02 7.68 0.86
N LEU A 22 11.14 6.69 0.62
CA LEU A 22 9.70 6.80 0.87
C LEU A 22 9.11 5.45 1.28
N ALA A 23 8.43 5.40 2.40
CA ALA A 23 7.54 4.31 2.76
C ALA A 23 6.09 4.67 2.40
N ILE A 24 5.37 3.75 1.73
CA ILE A 24 3.93 3.86 1.46
C ILE A 24 3.29 2.60 2.01
N VAL A 25 2.60 2.71 3.14
CA VAL A 25 2.13 1.55 3.89
C VAL A 25 0.63 1.61 4.22
N ASP A 26 -0.01 0.45 4.22
CA ASP A 26 -1.43 0.29 4.56
C ASP A 26 -1.61 -0.81 5.63
N PRO A 27 -1.16 -0.56 6.87
CA PRO A 27 -1.23 -1.55 7.93
C PRO A 27 -2.67 -1.78 8.38
N PRO A 28 -3.00 -2.96 8.97
CA PRO A 28 -4.33 -3.23 9.51
C PRO A 28 -4.75 -2.20 10.57
N TYR A 29 -5.98 -1.69 10.48
CA TYR A 29 -6.48 -0.62 11.36
C TYR A 29 -7.05 -1.12 12.69
N ARG A 30 -7.34 -2.41 12.78
CA ARG A 30 -8.01 -3.05 13.93
C ARG A 30 -7.24 -4.28 14.37
N ASP A 31 -7.45 -4.67 15.62
CA ASP A 31 -6.85 -5.89 16.19
C ASP A 31 -7.33 -7.16 15.49
N SER A 32 -8.55 -7.13 14.93
CA SER A 32 -9.04 -8.16 14.01
C SER A 32 -10.00 -7.55 12.99
N ASN A 33 -9.79 -7.78 11.72
CA ASN A 33 -10.70 -7.43 10.65
C ASN A 33 -11.39 -8.68 10.13
N GLN A 34 -12.58 -8.98 10.68
CA GLN A 34 -13.45 -9.99 10.10
C GLN A 34 -13.93 -9.54 8.73
N PRO A 35 -13.84 -10.38 7.70
CA PRO A 35 -14.36 -10.01 6.39
C PRO A 35 -15.87 -9.77 6.46
N THR A 36 -16.32 -8.65 5.94
CA THR A 36 -17.74 -8.33 5.82
C THR A 36 -18.41 -9.28 4.82
N LYS A 37 -19.76 -9.29 4.80
CA LYS A 37 -20.54 -10.09 3.84
C LYS A 37 -20.12 -9.80 2.39
N ASP A 38 -19.92 -8.52 2.07
CA ASP A 38 -19.56 -8.07 0.72
C ASP A 38 -18.11 -8.46 0.37
N MET A 39 -17.20 -8.44 1.34
CA MET A 39 -15.82 -8.93 1.17
C MET A 39 -15.79 -10.45 0.92
N ARG A 40 -16.64 -11.22 1.61
CA ARG A 40 -16.78 -12.67 1.36
C ARG A 40 -17.34 -12.95 -0.03
N ALA A 41 -18.27 -12.15 -0.51
CA ALA A 41 -18.81 -12.25 -1.87
C ALA A 41 -17.74 -11.98 -2.94
N SER A 42 -16.69 -11.20 -2.63
CA SER A 42 -15.53 -10.97 -3.51
C SER A 42 -14.41 -12.02 -3.36
N GLY A 43 -14.66 -13.13 -2.62
CA GLY A 43 -13.73 -14.26 -2.49
C GLY A 43 -12.75 -14.18 -1.32
N SER A 44 -12.75 -13.11 -0.53
CA SER A 44 -11.87 -13.02 0.63
C SER A 44 -12.54 -13.59 1.89
N MET A 45 -11.96 -14.66 2.43
CA MET A 45 -12.45 -15.40 3.60
C MET A 45 -11.57 -15.21 4.84
N LYS A 46 -10.40 -14.59 4.72
CA LYS A 46 -9.44 -14.49 5.82
C LYS A 46 -9.68 -13.25 6.68
N THR A 47 -9.47 -13.43 7.98
CA THR A 47 -9.35 -12.34 8.94
C THR A 47 -7.98 -11.71 8.76
N LEU A 48 -7.93 -10.39 8.64
CA LEU A 48 -6.66 -9.65 8.71
C LEU A 48 -6.32 -9.48 10.19
N GLU A 49 -5.19 -10.02 10.61
CA GLU A 49 -4.76 -9.97 12.01
C GLU A 49 -3.82 -8.80 12.27
N GLY A 50 -3.97 -8.25 13.47
CA GLY A 50 -2.96 -7.51 14.17
C GLY A 50 -2.79 -6.05 13.73
N ARG A 51 -3.33 -5.13 14.56
CA ARG A 51 -2.88 -3.73 14.53
C ARG A 51 -1.38 -3.72 14.85
N PRO A 52 -0.54 -3.02 14.06
CA PRO A 52 0.89 -2.90 14.35
C PRO A 52 1.15 -2.25 15.73
N SER A 53 2.23 -2.67 16.36
CA SER A 53 2.70 -2.11 17.63
C SER A 53 3.27 -0.68 17.42
N GLN A 54 3.45 0.05 18.52
CA GLN A 54 4.16 1.34 18.45
C GLN A 54 5.61 1.16 18.00
N GLU A 55 6.25 0.05 18.34
CA GLU A 55 7.59 -0.29 17.88
C GLU A 55 7.69 -0.37 16.35
N TYR A 56 6.69 -0.97 15.71
CA TYR A 56 6.61 -0.98 14.24
C TYR A 56 6.64 0.43 13.65
N PHE A 57 5.85 1.37 14.20
CA PHE A 57 5.84 2.75 13.68
C PHE A 57 7.14 3.48 13.95
N ASN A 58 7.78 3.24 15.09
CA ASN A 58 9.08 3.80 15.42
C ASN A 58 10.14 3.31 14.40
N GLU A 59 10.14 2.02 14.08
CA GLU A 59 11.06 1.43 13.11
C GLU A 59 10.75 1.89 11.68
N LEU A 60 9.47 1.96 11.30
CA LEU A 60 9.06 2.49 9.99
C LEU A 60 9.60 3.91 9.75
N ILE A 61 9.49 4.77 10.77
CA ILE A 61 9.99 6.15 10.71
C ILE A 61 11.51 6.17 10.71
N ARG A 62 12.18 5.28 11.45
CA ARG A 62 13.63 5.20 11.50
C ARG A 62 14.24 4.78 10.16
N VAL A 63 13.69 3.75 9.52
CA VAL A 63 14.26 3.17 8.28
C VAL A 63 13.88 3.94 7.02
N SER A 64 12.94 4.90 7.08
CA SER A 64 12.51 5.67 5.92
C SER A 64 12.55 7.18 6.14
N LYS A 65 13.07 7.92 5.17
CA LYS A 65 13.16 9.39 5.22
C LYS A 65 11.79 10.05 5.25
N ASN A 66 10.84 9.48 4.52
CA ASN A 66 9.48 9.99 4.38
C ASN A 66 8.47 8.86 4.42
N GLN A 67 7.24 9.14 4.89
CA GLN A 67 6.18 8.16 5.05
C GLN A 67 4.85 8.68 4.52
N ILE A 68 4.10 7.78 3.88
CA ILE A 68 2.68 7.89 3.59
C ILE A 68 2.02 6.71 4.28
N ILE A 69 1.21 6.97 5.32
CA ILE A 69 0.61 5.92 6.16
C ILE A 69 -0.90 6.00 6.02
N TRP A 70 -1.50 5.00 5.37
CA TRP A 70 -2.95 4.87 5.27
C TRP A 70 -3.59 4.57 6.63
N GLY A 71 -4.82 5.07 6.84
CA GLY A 71 -5.53 4.88 8.09
C GLY A 71 -4.88 5.57 9.30
N ALA A 72 -4.10 6.62 9.08
CA ALA A 72 -3.33 7.33 10.09
C ALA A 72 -4.14 7.78 11.31
N ASN A 73 -5.44 8.03 11.12
CA ASN A 73 -6.37 8.36 12.19
C ASN A 73 -6.64 7.21 13.18
N ASN A 74 -6.16 6.00 12.91
CA ASN A 74 -6.33 4.82 13.77
C ASN A 74 -5.09 4.54 14.64
N PHE A 75 -4.00 5.29 14.48
CA PHE A 75 -2.71 5.01 15.09
C PHE A 75 -2.20 6.20 15.90
N GLN A 76 -1.35 5.91 16.89
CA GLN A 76 -0.58 6.93 17.60
C GLN A 76 0.69 7.23 16.78
N LEU A 77 0.60 8.23 15.92
CA LEU A 77 1.71 8.68 15.06
C LEU A 77 2.23 10.03 15.55
N PRO A 78 3.50 10.38 15.23
CA PRO A 78 3.97 11.76 15.34
C PRO A 78 3.04 12.73 14.63
N GLN A 79 3.01 13.98 15.07
CA GLN A 79 2.21 15.01 14.43
C GLN A 79 2.66 15.17 12.97
N PHE A 80 1.70 15.10 12.04
CA PHE A 80 1.92 15.38 10.62
C PHE A 80 1.04 16.54 10.17
N LYS A 81 1.50 17.27 9.16
CA LYS A 81 0.84 18.50 8.69
C LYS A 81 0.01 18.30 7.44
N GLY A 82 0.34 17.27 6.64
CA GLY A 82 -0.30 16.97 5.37
C GLY A 82 -1.08 15.67 5.37
N PHE A 83 -2.14 15.63 4.54
CA PHE A 83 -2.96 14.45 4.30
C PHE A 83 -3.12 14.21 2.81
N PHE A 84 -3.23 12.94 2.43
CA PHE A 84 -3.79 12.55 1.16
C PHE A 84 -5.14 11.86 1.40
N VAL A 85 -6.18 12.38 0.77
CA VAL A 85 -7.53 11.83 0.89
C VAL A 85 -7.89 11.18 -0.43
N TRP A 86 -8.19 9.90 -0.40
CA TRP A 86 -8.81 9.22 -1.52
C TRP A 86 -10.33 9.27 -1.38
N ASP A 87 -10.99 10.12 -2.18
CA ASP A 87 -12.44 10.14 -2.35
C ASP A 87 -12.84 9.02 -3.32
N LYS A 88 -13.55 8.02 -2.82
CA LYS A 88 -13.97 6.84 -3.59
C LYS A 88 -15.13 7.11 -4.53
N GLY A 89 -15.72 8.31 -4.48
CA GLY A 89 -16.91 8.67 -5.26
C GLY A 89 -18.14 7.85 -4.90
N ILE A 90 -18.24 7.40 -3.64
CA ILE A 90 -19.37 6.62 -3.11
C ILE A 90 -20.47 7.61 -2.69
N PRO A 91 -21.75 7.39 -3.07
CA PRO A 91 -22.87 8.23 -2.62
C PRO A 91 -23.01 8.23 -1.09
N PHE A 92 -23.51 9.34 -0.53
CA PHE A 92 -23.64 9.55 0.91
C PHE A 92 -24.51 8.49 1.62
N ASP A 93 -25.53 7.98 0.92
CA ASP A 93 -26.49 7.02 1.48
C ASP A 93 -25.95 5.57 1.57
N PHE A 94 -24.72 5.33 1.13
CA PHE A 94 -24.07 4.02 1.23
C PHE A 94 -23.43 3.83 2.60
N THR A 95 -23.48 2.57 3.10
CA THR A 95 -22.88 2.19 4.40
C THR A 95 -21.35 2.01 4.32
N MET A 96 -20.75 2.17 3.14
CA MET A 96 -19.31 2.06 2.92
C MET A 96 -18.61 3.40 3.19
N SER A 97 -17.37 3.33 3.64
CA SER A 97 -16.54 4.53 3.80
C SER A 97 -16.36 5.25 2.46
N MET A 98 -16.76 6.51 2.41
CA MET A 98 -16.67 7.36 1.22
C MET A 98 -15.25 7.78 0.88
N ALA A 99 -14.36 7.81 1.87
CA ALA A 99 -12.98 8.22 1.71
C ALA A 99 -12.02 7.42 2.60
N GLU A 100 -10.77 7.37 2.20
CA GLU A 100 -9.66 6.92 3.04
C GLU A 100 -8.61 8.02 3.13
N ILE A 101 -7.96 8.09 4.29
CA ILE A 101 -7.00 9.15 4.61
C ILE A 101 -5.63 8.52 4.85
N ALA A 102 -4.59 9.09 4.22
CA ALA A 102 -3.21 8.81 4.54
C ALA A 102 -2.53 10.05 5.13
N SER A 103 -1.71 9.86 6.16
CA SER A 103 -0.79 10.90 6.63
C SER A 103 0.36 11.06 5.64
N ILE A 104 0.92 12.27 5.57
CA ILE A 104 2.09 12.59 4.75
C ILE A 104 3.12 13.22 5.67
N SER A 105 4.34 12.67 5.70
CA SER A 105 5.44 13.27 6.43
C SER A 105 5.83 14.65 5.87
N GLU A 106 6.29 15.54 6.76
CA GLU A 106 6.60 16.94 6.42
C GLU A 106 7.64 17.06 5.28
N GLY A 107 8.58 16.12 5.20
CA GLY A 107 9.67 16.15 4.19
C GLY A 107 9.19 16.02 2.74
N ILE A 108 7.97 15.53 2.49
CA ILE A 108 7.40 15.42 1.14
C ILE A 108 6.19 16.33 0.92
N GLY A 109 5.74 17.05 1.94
CA GLY A 109 4.73 18.09 1.78
C GLY A 109 3.85 18.30 3.00
N THR A 110 3.35 19.53 3.12
CA THR A 110 2.45 19.93 4.21
C THR A 110 1.05 20.27 3.72
N ILE A 111 0.83 20.23 2.41
CA ILE A 111 -0.45 20.57 1.78
C ILE A 111 -1.27 19.31 1.61
N SER A 112 -2.44 19.27 2.24
CA SER A 112 -3.38 18.18 2.06
C SER A 112 -3.96 18.16 0.64
N LYS A 113 -4.07 16.97 0.07
CA LYS A 113 -4.60 16.76 -1.28
C LYS A 113 -5.76 15.79 -1.24
N ILE A 114 -6.78 16.06 -2.05
CA ILE A 114 -7.91 15.15 -2.29
C ILE A 114 -7.81 14.64 -3.72
N TRP A 115 -7.94 13.33 -3.88
CA TRP A 115 -8.03 12.71 -5.19
C TRP A 115 -9.28 11.86 -5.28
N LYS A 116 -10.19 12.26 -6.18
CA LYS A 116 -11.42 11.53 -6.44
C LYS A 116 -11.17 10.49 -7.52
N PHE A 117 -11.30 9.23 -7.14
CA PHE A 117 -11.17 8.12 -8.07
C PHE A 117 -12.12 6.99 -7.69
N ARG A 118 -13.11 6.76 -8.54
CA ARG A 118 -14.04 5.63 -8.38
C ARG A 118 -13.45 4.40 -9.04
N ILE A 119 -13.40 3.30 -8.31
CA ILE A 119 -13.07 2.00 -8.89
C ILE A 119 -14.23 1.61 -9.81
N ALA A 120 -14.03 1.70 -11.12
CA ALA A 120 -14.99 1.25 -12.12
C ALA A 120 -14.63 -0.18 -12.54
N GLY A 121 -15.56 -1.11 -12.34
CA GLY A 121 -15.39 -2.51 -12.76
C GLY A 121 -14.70 -3.40 -11.71
N ALA A 122 -14.76 -4.69 -11.95
CA ALA A 122 -14.09 -5.70 -11.14
C ALA A 122 -12.63 -5.79 -11.59
N GLU A 123 -11.71 -5.08 -10.93
CA GLU A 123 -10.38 -5.64 -10.82
C GLU A 123 -10.53 -6.96 -10.06
N ASP A 124 -9.91 -8.03 -10.51
CA ASP A 124 -9.89 -9.30 -9.77
C ASP A 124 -9.32 -9.03 -8.37
N ARG A 125 -10.21 -8.98 -7.40
CA ARG A 125 -9.83 -8.70 -6.01
C ARG A 125 -9.31 -9.98 -5.38
N ILE A 126 -8.05 -9.93 -4.99
CA ILE A 126 -7.40 -11.02 -4.24
C ILE A 126 -7.24 -10.69 -2.75
N HIS A 127 -7.49 -9.43 -2.36
CA HIS A 127 -7.36 -8.96 -0.98
C HIS A 127 -8.59 -8.12 -0.58
N PRO A 128 -9.11 -8.27 0.66
CA PRO A 128 -10.36 -7.61 1.09
C PRO A 128 -10.30 -6.09 1.04
N THR A 129 -9.16 -5.50 1.35
CA THR A 129 -8.95 -4.05 1.37
C THR A 129 -8.10 -3.58 0.19
N GLN A 130 -8.10 -4.33 -0.92
CA GLN A 130 -7.29 -4.01 -2.10
C GLN A 130 -7.52 -2.58 -2.59
N LYS A 131 -6.44 -1.80 -2.57
CA LYS A 131 -6.40 -0.48 -3.18
C LYS A 131 -6.07 -0.57 -4.68
N PRO A 132 -6.59 0.32 -5.53
CA PRO A 132 -6.33 0.28 -6.98
C PRO A 132 -4.87 0.65 -7.29
N VAL A 133 -4.29 0.03 -8.32
CA VAL A 133 -2.93 0.35 -8.81
C VAL A 133 -2.80 1.84 -9.12
N LYS A 134 -3.80 2.44 -9.77
CA LYS A 134 -3.83 3.88 -10.09
C LYS A 134 -3.70 4.80 -8.88
N LEU A 135 -4.12 4.37 -7.70
CA LEU A 135 -3.95 5.13 -6.46
C LEU A 135 -2.47 5.23 -6.09
N TYR A 136 -1.75 4.10 -6.17
CA TYR A 136 -0.31 4.07 -5.91
C TYR A 136 0.48 4.80 -7.00
N GLU A 137 0.11 4.67 -8.27
CA GLU A 137 0.69 5.49 -9.36
C GLU A 137 0.54 6.99 -9.03
N LYS A 138 -0.65 7.42 -8.57
CA LYS A 138 -0.89 8.82 -8.19
C LYS A 138 -0.03 9.27 -7.02
N LEU A 139 0.16 8.42 -6.00
CA LEU A 139 1.03 8.73 -4.86
C LEU A 139 2.49 8.84 -5.30
N LEU A 140 2.98 7.87 -6.06
CA LEU A 140 4.35 7.86 -6.58
C LEU A 140 4.63 9.09 -7.46
N MET A 141 3.74 9.41 -8.41
CA MET A 141 3.85 10.62 -9.23
C MET A 141 3.87 11.93 -8.42
N THR A 142 3.21 11.93 -7.27
CA THR A 142 3.06 13.16 -6.47
C THR A 142 4.20 13.34 -5.47
N TYR A 143 4.72 12.26 -4.90
CA TYR A 143 5.58 12.29 -3.72
C TYR A 143 6.93 11.60 -3.90
N ALA A 144 7.09 10.71 -4.88
CA ALA A 144 8.35 10.05 -5.16
C ALA A 144 9.14 10.81 -6.24
N LYS A 145 10.46 10.60 -6.24
CA LYS A 145 11.40 11.10 -7.26
C LYS A 145 12.06 9.91 -7.92
N GLU A 146 12.50 10.07 -9.16
CA GLU A 146 13.28 9.06 -9.86
C GLU A 146 14.45 8.56 -9.02
N GLY A 147 14.66 7.25 -9.00
CA GLY A 147 15.71 6.60 -8.20
C GLY A 147 15.36 6.38 -6.73
N ASN A 148 14.20 6.85 -6.24
CA ASN A 148 13.80 6.60 -4.86
C ASN A 148 13.62 5.09 -4.59
N LYS A 149 14.10 4.65 -3.43
CA LYS A 149 13.83 3.34 -2.85
C LYS A 149 12.53 3.40 -2.08
N ILE A 150 11.57 2.56 -2.45
CA ILE A 150 10.23 2.51 -1.86
C ILE A 150 10.13 1.31 -0.89
N LEU A 151 9.47 1.52 0.24
CA LEU A 151 9.12 0.47 1.20
C LEU A 151 7.61 0.32 1.29
N ASP A 152 7.13 -0.94 1.23
CA ASP A 152 5.79 -1.31 1.68
C ASP A 152 5.88 -2.51 2.62
N THR A 153 5.36 -2.36 3.83
CA THR A 153 5.43 -3.37 4.91
C THR A 153 4.20 -4.25 4.98
N HIS A 154 3.15 -3.96 4.21
CA HIS A 154 1.88 -4.69 4.18
C HIS A 154 1.38 -4.79 2.75
N LEU A 155 2.10 -5.56 1.93
CA LEU A 155 1.96 -5.63 0.47
C LEU A 155 0.53 -5.99 0.01
N GLY A 156 -0.17 -6.83 0.78
CA GLY A 156 -1.53 -7.28 0.51
C GLY A 156 -1.70 -7.81 -0.91
N SER A 157 -2.44 -7.08 -1.73
CA SER A 157 -2.69 -7.47 -3.14
C SER A 157 -1.54 -7.18 -4.11
N GLY A 158 -0.47 -6.52 -3.67
CA GLY A 158 0.65 -6.13 -4.54
C GLY A 158 0.35 -4.97 -5.50
N SER A 159 -0.69 -4.18 -5.26
CA SER A 159 -1.03 -3.04 -6.14
C SER A 159 0.10 -2.02 -6.24
N ILE A 160 0.81 -1.75 -5.14
CA ILE A 160 2.00 -0.88 -5.15
C ILE A 160 3.15 -1.51 -5.96
N ALA A 161 3.31 -2.84 -5.92
CA ALA A 161 4.36 -3.53 -6.68
C ALA A 161 4.16 -3.34 -8.19
N ILE A 162 2.92 -3.44 -8.67
CA ILE A 162 2.58 -3.16 -10.07
C ILE A 162 2.83 -1.69 -10.40
N ALA A 163 2.44 -0.75 -9.53
CA ALA A 163 2.69 0.67 -9.77
C ALA A 163 4.19 1.00 -9.82
N CYS A 164 4.99 0.43 -8.92
CA CYS A 164 6.45 0.59 -8.91
C CYS A 164 7.11 -0.02 -10.15
N ASP A 165 6.65 -1.21 -10.59
CA ASP A 165 7.15 -1.87 -11.81
C ASP A 165 6.91 -0.99 -13.04
N LYS A 166 5.69 -0.50 -13.23
CA LYS A 166 5.30 0.42 -14.32
C LYS A 166 6.10 1.71 -14.35
N MET A 167 6.45 2.23 -13.20
CA MET A 167 7.07 3.55 -13.05
C MET A 167 8.59 3.49 -12.82
N GLY A 168 9.19 2.29 -12.79
CA GLY A 168 10.62 2.10 -12.65
C GLY A 168 11.17 2.36 -11.24
N PHE A 169 10.34 2.24 -10.18
CA PHE A 169 10.80 2.39 -8.81
C PHE A 169 11.35 1.09 -8.22
N ASP A 170 12.37 1.19 -7.37
CA ASP A 170 12.90 0.06 -6.60
C ASP A 170 12.07 -0.13 -5.32
N LEU A 171 11.21 -1.16 -5.31
CA LEU A 171 10.36 -1.50 -4.17
C LEU A 171 10.97 -2.64 -3.36
N THR A 172 10.95 -2.47 -2.03
CA THR A 172 11.04 -3.57 -1.06
C THR A 172 9.68 -3.73 -0.41
N GLY A 173 9.07 -4.91 -0.56
CA GLY A 173 7.71 -5.21 -0.06
C GLY A 173 7.71 -6.42 0.86
N TYR A 174 6.89 -6.37 1.92
CA TYR A 174 6.68 -7.44 2.89
C TYR A 174 5.20 -7.84 2.95
N GLU A 175 4.94 -9.14 3.05
CA GLU A 175 3.61 -9.69 3.30
C GLU A 175 3.73 -10.92 4.19
N LEU A 176 3.04 -10.89 5.33
CA LEU A 176 3.09 -11.97 6.30
C LEU A 176 2.26 -13.19 5.86
N ASP A 177 1.06 -12.94 5.32
CA ASP A 177 0.18 -14.01 4.85
C ASP A 177 0.67 -14.56 3.53
N LYS A 178 0.99 -15.88 3.53
CA LYS A 178 1.56 -16.55 2.37
C LYS A 178 0.62 -16.55 1.15
N ASP A 179 -0.69 -16.68 1.34
CA ASP A 179 -1.61 -16.73 0.22
C ASP A 179 -1.76 -15.35 -0.43
N TYR A 180 -1.76 -14.28 0.37
CA TYR A 180 -1.73 -12.92 -0.15
C TYR A 180 -0.40 -12.62 -0.84
N TYR A 181 0.72 -13.05 -0.26
CA TYR A 181 2.02 -12.93 -0.90
C TYR A 181 2.06 -13.62 -2.27
N ASP A 182 1.68 -14.92 -2.33
CA ASP A 182 1.66 -15.70 -3.57
C ASP A 182 0.71 -15.05 -4.62
N GLY A 183 -0.44 -14.55 -4.15
CA GLY A 183 -1.39 -13.82 -4.97
C GLY A 183 -0.80 -12.52 -5.55
N ALA A 184 -0.10 -11.74 -4.73
CA ALA A 184 0.56 -10.51 -5.14
C ALA A 184 1.67 -10.75 -6.17
N VAL A 185 2.52 -11.76 -5.93
CA VAL A 185 3.59 -12.17 -6.85
C VAL A 185 3.01 -12.65 -8.20
N LYS A 186 1.95 -13.48 -8.15
CA LYS A 186 1.26 -13.93 -9.37
C LYS A 186 0.67 -12.76 -10.14
N ARG A 187 0.03 -11.81 -9.45
CA ARG A 187 -0.58 -10.63 -10.08
C ARG A 187 0.47 -9.73 -10.75
N LEU A 188 1.61 -9.49 -10.06
CA LEU A 188 2.74 -8.78 -10.63
C LEU A 188 3.31 -9.49 -11.87
N SER A 189 3.54 -10.81 -11.80
CA SER A 189 4.04 -11.60 -12.93
C SER A 189 3.10 -11.55 -14.14
N ASN A 190 1.78 -11.61 -13.91
CA ASN A 190 0.80 -11.49 -15.00
C ASN A 190 0.86 -10.10 -15.65
N HIS A 191 0.98 -9.05 -14.83
CA HIS A 191 1.14 -7.69 -15.34
C HIS A 191 2.39 -7.55 -16.21
N GLN A 192 3.53 -8.02 -15.75
CA GLN A 192 4.80 -7.99 -16.51
C GLN A 192 4.73 -8.76 -17.83
N LYS A 193 4.02 -9.90 -17.86
CA LYS A 193 3.79 -10.66 -19.10
C LYS A 193 2.93 -9.86 -20.09
N GLN A 194 1.88 -9.19 -19.61
CA GLN A 194 1.04 -8.35 -20.45
C GLN A 194 1.83 -7.19 -21.05
N GLU A 195 2.63 -6.49 -20.28
CA GLU A 195 3.44 -5.37 -20.77
C GLU A 195 4.43 -5.82 -21.85
N ARG A 196 5.11 -6.96 -21.67
CA ARG A 196 6.02 -7.52 -22.70
C ARG A 196 5.30 -7.84 -24.01
N LEU A 197 4.05 -8.31 -23.95
CA LEU A 197 3.24 -8.55 -25.16
C LEU A 197 2.94 -7.24 -25.92
N PHE A 198 2.71 -6.14 -25.20
CA PHE A 198 2.42 -4.84 -25.81
C PHE A 198 3.67 -4.12 -26.32
N THR A 199 4.82 -4.31 -25.69
CA THR A 199 6.11 -3.69 -26.08
C THR A 199 6.85 -4.45 -27.18
N GLY A 200 6.39 -5.63 -27.57
CA GLY A 200 7.01 -6.44 -28.62
C GLY A 200 8.32 -7.13 -28.21
N GLU A 201 8.66 -7.16 -26.93
CA GLU A 201 9.85 -7.83 -26.39
C GLU A 201 9.64 -9.34 -26.17
N ILE A 202 8.97 -10.01 -27.10
CA ILE A 202 8.95 -11.48 -27.14
C ILE A 202 10.18 -11.93 -27.90
N LYS A 203 11.16 -12.45 -27.18
CA LYS A 203 12.23 -13.28 -27.73
C LYS A 203 11.80 -14.72 -27.77
#